data_e3d9ce83a1ed8a3a1aff512c936b6103
#
_entry.id   e3d9ce83a1ed8a3a1aff512c936b6103
#
_cell.length_a   1.000
_cell.length_b   1.000
_cell.length_c   1.000
_cell.angle_alpha   90.00
_cell.angle_beta   90.00
_cell.angle_gamma   90.00
#
_symmetry.space_group_name_H-M   'P 1'
#
loop_
_entity.id
_entity.type
_entity.pdbx_description
1 polymer ?
#
loop_
_entity_poly.entity_id
_entity_poly.type
_entity_poly.pdbx_seq_one_letter_code
_entity_poly.pdbx_strand_id
1 'polypeptide(L)'
;VTTSNRSGWRIFPLVALNIWLAGGRAVRWGAGRRSDIDGVDGIVIGGGDDISPTLYGGQLRAESRLDPDRDRMERRLVEESMAQGKPVLGICRGSQMLNVALGGDLDQDAYATFTDSRKYRTILPRKTVNVVEGTRLAGLAGTEVMKVNALHSQAVRRLGSGLRVAARDEGGMIQAVERLRDPFAIGVQWHPEHLFYARRQRAIFRGLVAAARAGAENRAQLPEVDAEVERV
;
A
#
# COMPACT_ATOMS: atom_id res chain seq x y z
N VAL A 1 -4.52 -9.70 -5.60
CA VAL A 1 -4.15 -8.35 -6.07
C VAL A 1 -5.36 -7.68 -6.68
N THR A 2 -5.81 -6.56 -6.11
CA THR A 2 -6.86 -5.74 -6.74
C THR A 2 -6.26 -4.80 -7.78
N THR A 3 -6.98 -4.56 -8.85
CA THR A 3 -6.55 -3.65 -9.92
C THR A 3 -7.76 -2.97 -10.57
N SER A 4 -7.52 -1.81 -11.21
CA SER A 4 -8.50 -1.17 -12.08
C SER A 4 -8.92 -2.09 -13.23
N ASN A 5 -10.19 -2.07 -13.60
CA ASN A 5 -10.67 -2.79 -14.79
C ASN A 5 -10.10 -2.22 -16.10
N ARG A 6 -9.82 -0.89 -16.13
CA ARG A 6 -9.36 -0.19 -17.33
C ARG A 6 -7.89 -0.47 -17.67
N SER A 7 -7.00 -0.36 -16.68
CA SER A 7 -5.54 -0.42 -16.89
C SER A 7 -4.83 -1.48 -16.07
N GLY A 8 -5.54 -2.17 -15.18
CA GLY A 8 -4.94 -3.12 -14.23
C GLY A 8 -4.24 -4.31 -14.88
N TRP A 9 -4.59 -4.66 -16.13
CA TRP A 9 -3.90 -5.70 -16.88
C TRP A 9 -2.44 -5.35 -17.20
N ARG A 10 -2.08 -4.05 -17.24
CA ARG A 10 -0.69 -3.58 -17.46
C ARG A 10 0.13 -3.63 -16.18
N ILE A 11 -0.50 -3.36 -15.04
CA ILE A 11 0.20 -3.27 -13.74
C ILE A 11 0.28 -4.62 -13.05
N PHE A 12 -0.75 -5.47 -13.21
CA PHE A 12 -0.79 -6.78 -12.58
C PHE A 12 0.46 -7.63 -12.82
N PRO A 13 1.03 -7.73 -14.05
CA PRO A 13 2.23 -8.52 -14.27
C PRO A 13 3.43 -8.07 -13.43
N LEU A 14 3.59 -6.77 -13.21
CA LEU A 14 4.68 -6.24 -12.38
C LEU A 14 4.50 -6.60 -10.91
N VAL A 15 3.28 -6.47 -10.38
CA VAL A 15 2.97 -6.89 -9.00
C VAL A 15 3.15 -8.40 -8.86
N ALA A 16 2.63 -9.18 -9.83
CA ALA A 16 2.74 -10.63 -9.83
C ALA A 16 4.20 -11.10 -9.89
N LEU A 17 5.05 -10.44 -10.68
CA LEU A 17 6.48 -10.72 -10.72
C LEU A 17 7.14 -10.51 -9.35
N ASN A 18 6.87 -9.39 -8.66
CA ASN A 18 7.44 -9.12 -7.35
C ASN A 18 6.98 -10.14 -6.30
N ILE A 19 5.70 -10.53 -6.33
CA ILE A 19 5.16 -11.59 -5.45
C ILE A 19 5.81 -12.94 -5.77
N TRP A 20 6.01 -13.28 -7.05
CA TRP A 20 6.67 -14.50 -7.47
C TRP A 20 8.15 -14.53 -7.03
N LEU A 21 8.88 -13.42 -7.20
CA LEU A 21 10.26 -13.29 -6.72
C LEU A 21 10.36 -13.42 -5.20
N ALA A 22 9.28 -13.09 -4.46
CA ALA A 22 9.16 -13.30 -3.02
C ALA A 22 8.71 -14.74 -2.67
N GLY A 23 8.45 -15.61 -3.67
CA GLY A 23 8.03 -16.99 -3.51
C GLY A 23 6.53 -17.17 -3.26
N GLY A 24 5.71 -16.19 -3.64
CA GLY A 24 4.25 -16.24 -3.60
C GLY A 24 3.63 -16.44 -4.98
N ARG A 25 2.31 -16.58 -5.03
CA ARG A 25 1.52 -16.65 -6.26
C ARG A 25 0.43 -15.57 -6.25
N ALA A 26 0.31 -14.80 -7.31
CA ALA A 26 -0.66 -13.73 -7.42
C ALA A 26 -1.91 -14.14 -8.22
N VAL A 27 -3.09 -13.78 -7.69
CA VAL A 27 -4.37 -13.84 -8.40
C VAL A 27 -4.90 -12.43 -8.58
N ARG A 28 -5.45 -12.10 -9.75
CA ARG A 28 -5.98 -10.78 -10.06
C ARG A 28 -7.47 -10.68 -9.79
N TRP A 29 -7.87 -9.64 -9.05
CA TRP A 29 -9.28 -9.24 -8.88
C TRP A 29 -9.52 -7.84 -9.46
N GLY A 30 -10.67 -7.67 -10.09
CA GLY A 30 -11.16 -6.38 -10.57
C GLY A 30 -12.57 -6.13 -10.07
N ALA A 31 -13.02 -4.88 -10.07
CA ALA A 31 -14.39 -4.54 -9.69
C ALA A 31 -15.41 -5.33 -10.54
N GLY A 32 -16.51 -5.77 -9.90
CA GLY A 32 -17.53 -6.58 -10.54
C GLY A 32 -17.18 -8.07 -10.73
N ARG A 33 -15.99 -8.52 -10.32
CA ARG A 33 -15.63 -9.93 -10.26
C ARG A 33 -15.71 -10.44 -8.83
N ARG A 34 -16.01 -11.74 -8.69
CA ARG A 34 -15.96 -12.38 -7.37
C ARG A 34 -14.56 -12.28 -6.79
N SER A 35 -14.44 -11.68 -5.62
CA SER A 35 -13.23 -11.64 -4.82
C SER A 35 -13.48 -12.46 -3.57
N ASP A 36 -12.75 -13.57 -3.47
CA ASP A 36 -12.90 -14.54 -2.40
C ASP A 36 -11.67 -14.46 -1.49
N ILE A 37 -11.85 -13.82 -0.35
CA ILE A 37 -10.77 -13.61 0.61
C ILE A 37 -10.33 -14.94 1.25
N ASP A 38 -11.20 -15.92 1.37
CA ASP A 38 -10.89 -17.21 2.00
C ASP A 38 -9.91 -18.04 1.16
N GLY A 39 -9.91 -17.84 -0.16
CA GLY A 39 -9.01 -18.53 -1.09
C GLY A 39 -7.62 -17.95 -1.20
N VAL A 40 -7.21 -16.98 -0.35
CA VAL A 40 -5.88 -16.36 -0.39
C VAL A 40 -5.32 -16.12 1.02
N ASP A 41 -4.00 -16.11 1.13
CA ASP A 41 -3.28 -15.94 2.40
C ASP A 41 -2.94 -14.48 2.71
N GLY A 42 -3.14 -13.57 1.77
CA GLY A 42 -2.89 -12.13 1.93
C GLY A 42 -3.34 -11.35 0.71
N ILE A 43 -3.43 -10.02 0.81
CA ILE A 43 -3.91 -9.18 -0.28
C ILE A 43 -2.97 -8.03 -0.62
N VAL A 44 -2.99 -7.65 -1.90
CA VAL A 44 -2.42 -6.38 -2.37
C VAL A 44 -3.56 -5.51 -2.88
N ILE A 45 -3.74 -4.35 -2.29
CA ILE A 45 -4.63 -3.31 -2.81
C ILE A 45 -3.81 -2.42 -3.73
N GLY A 46 -4.10 -2.48 -5.02
CA GLY A 46 -3.30 -1.83 -6.05
C GLY A 46 -3.59 -0.34 -6.23
N GLY A 47 -2.70 0.32 -6.96
CA GLY A 47 -2.84 1.73 -7.37
C GLY A 47 -3.98 1.97 -8.36
N GLY A 48 -4.24 3.24 -8.67
CA GLY A 48 -5.30 3.65 -9.63
C GLY A 48 -5.83 5.05 -9.39
N ASP A 49 -7.06 5.28 -9.87
CA ASP A 49 -7.78 6.55 -9.77
C ASP A 49 -8.12 6.92 -8.31
N ASP A 50 -8.61 8.13 -8.06
CA ASP A 50 -8.89 8.65 -6.73
C ASP A 50 -9.94 7.83 -5.96
N ILE A 51 -9.83 7.81 -4.62
CA ILE A 51 -10.85 7.25 -3.74
C ILE A 51 -12.00 8.25 -3.60
N SER A 52 -13.24 7.75 -3.62
CA SER A 52 -14.43 8.59 -3.42
C SER A 52 -14.36 9.34 -2.09
N PRO A 53 -14.47 10.69 -2.11
CA PRO A 53 -14.43 11.49 -0.90
C PRO A 53 -15.52 11.14 0.10
N THR A 54 -16.64 10.59 -0.35
CA THR A 54 -17.76 10.18 0.51
C THR A 54 -17.37 9.10 1.52
N LEU A 55 -16.30 8.33 1.24
CA LEU A 55 -15.83 7.27 2.13
C LEU A 55 -15.10 7.81 3.38
N TYR A 56 -14.61 9.05 3.36
CA TYR A 56 -13.85 9.65 4.45
C TYR A 56 -14.34 11.07 4.82
N GLY A 57 -15.56 11.43 4.39
CA GLY A 57 -16.17 12.75 4.73
C GLY A 57 -15.60 13.93 3.95
N GLY A 58 -14.95 13.69 2.82
CA GLY A 58 -14.44 14.73 1.93
C GLY A 58 -15.52 15.26 0.96
N GLN A 59 -15.17 16.30 0.21
CA GLN A 59 -16.05 16.91 -0.79
C GLN A 59 -15.75 16.40 -2.21
N LEU A 60 -16.80 16.14 -3.01
CA LEU A 60 -16.66 15.77 -4.40
C LEU A 60 -16.08 16.95 -5.19
N ARG A 61 -15.01 16.68 -5.97
CA ARG A 61 -14.42 17.62 -6.91
C ARG A 61 -14.72 17.19 -8.35
N ALA A 62 -14.98 18.13 -9.23
CA ALA A 62 -15.36 17.85 -10.63
C ALA A 62 -14.28 17.07 -11.42
N GLU A 63 -13.03 17.16 -11.00
CA GLU A 63 -11.88 16.54 -11.67
C GLU A 63 -11.58 15.12 -11.19
N SER A 64 -12.26 14.61 -10.14
CA SER A 64 -12.00 13.30 -9.56
C SER A 64 -12.47 12.17 -10.46
N ARG A 65 -11.58 11.26 -10.78
CA ARG A 65 -11.92 9.99 -11.46
C ARG A 65 -12.24 8.96 -10.41
N LEU A 66 -13.50 8.60 -10.27
CA LEU A 66 -13.99 7.71 -9.23
C LEU A 66 -14.38 6.34 -9.80
N ASP A 67 -14.19 5.31 -9.00
CA ASP A 67 -14.65 3.93 -9.27
C ASP A 67 -15.34 3.40 -7.98
N PRO A 68 -16.62 3.76 -7.75
CA PRO A 68 -17.31 3.42 -6.51
C PRO A 68 -17.46 1.90 -6.27
N ASP A 69 -17.52 1.11 -7.33
CA ASP A 69 -17.60 -0.36 -7.20
C ASP A 69 -16.28 -0.92 -6.70
N ARG A 70 -15.19 -0.41 -7.21
CA ARG A 70 -13.84 -0.74 -6.75
C ARG A 70 -13.60 -0.26 -5.32
N ASP A 71 -14.04 0.94 -4.99
CA ASP A 71 -13.95 1.50 -3.64
C ASP A 71 -14.63 0.60 -2.62
N ARG A 72 -15.88 0.18 -2.88
CA ARG A 72 -16.63 -0.72 -2.02
C ARG A 72 -15.95 -2.08 -1.87
N MET A 73 -15.52 -2.65 -3.00
CA MET A 73 -14.84 -3.94 -3.02
C MET A 73 -13.54 -3.90 -2.20
N GLU A 74 -12.68 -2.91 -2.44
CA GLU A 74 -11.37 -2.84 -1.79
C GLU A 74 -11.49 -2.50 -0.30
N ARG A 75 -12.41 -1.61 0.09
CA ARG A 75 -12.72 -1.34 1.49
C ARG A 75 -13.14 -2.60 2.23
N ARG A 76 -14.12 -3.35 1.67
CA ARG A 76 -14.57 -4.63 2.22
C ARG A 76 -13.41 -5.62 2.35
N LEU A 77 -12.56 -5.76 1.32
CA LEU A 77 -11.42 -6.67 1.36
C LEU A 77 -10.40 -6.31 2.44
N VAL A 78 -10.14 -5.02 2.68
CA VAL A 78 -9.27 -4.59 3.79
C VAL A 78 -9.93 -4.93 5.13
N GLU A 79 -11.21 -4.59 5.33
CA GLU A 79 -11.94 -4.87 6.57
C GLU A 79 -11.99 -6.39 6.87
N GLU A 80 -12.30 -7.22 5.88
CA GLU A 80 -12.30 -8.68 5.99
C GLU A 80 -10.89 -9.24 6.26
N SER A 81 -9.85 -8.70 5.61
CA SER A 81 -8.46 -9.09 5.86
C SER A 81 -8.05 -8.83 7.31
N MET A 82 -8.41 -7.65 7.84
CA MET A 82 -8.14 -7.33 9.24
C MET A 82 -8.88 -8.28 10.19
N ALA A 83 -10.14 -8.60 9.90
CA ALA A 83 -10.96 -9.50 10.71
C ALA A 83 -10.47 -10.96 10.67
N GLN A 84 -9.96 -11.41 9.53
CA GLN A 84 -9.45 -12.78 9.33
C GLN A 84 -7.95 -12.91 9.62
N GLY A 85 -7.28 -11.85 10.08
CA GLY A 85 -5.85 -11.91 10.36
C GLY A 85 -4.97 -12.02 9.10
N LYS A 86 -5.44 -11.59 7.90
CA LYS A 86 -4.67 -11.69 6.65
C LYS A 86 -3.86 -10.43 6.39
N PRO A 87 -2.60 -10.55 5.97
CA PRO A 87 -1.73 -9.40 5.73
C PRO A 87 -2.16 -8.60 4.49
N VAL A 88 -1.87 -7.29 4.53
CA VAL A 88 -2.25 -6.32 3.50
C VAL A 88 -1.05 -5.48 3.06
N LEU A 89 -0.84 -5.38 1.76
CA LEU A 89 0.02 -4.37 1.14
C LEU A 89 -0.84 -3.40 0.34
N GLY A 90 -0.82 -2.12 0.71
CA GLY A 90 -1.44 -1.03 -0.05
C GLY A 90 -0.42 -0.31 -0.93
N ILE A 91 -0.69 -0.17 -2.24
CA ILE A 91 0.17 0.53 -3.20
C ILE A 91 -0.53 1.77 -3.71
N CYS A 92 0.05 2.95 -3.52
CA CYS A 92 -0.45 4.26 -3.95
C CYS A 92 -1.88 4.48 -3.45
N ARG A 93 -2.89 4.44 -4.31
CA ARG A 93 -4.31 4.46 -3.93
C ARG A 93 -4.64 3.38 -2.89
N GLY A 94 -4.02 2.20 -2.99
CA GLY A 94 -4.22 1.11 -2.01
C GLY A 94 -3.72 1.44 -0.61
N SER A 95 -2.66 2.23 -0.49
CA SER A 95 -2.21 2.77 0.81
C SER A 95 -3.25 3.72 1.42
N GLN A 96 -3.87 4.54 0.60
CA GLN A 96 -4.94 5.44 1.00
C GLN A 96 -6.20 4.65 1.40
N MET A 97 -6.56 3.60 0.64
CA MET A 97 -7.69 2.73 0.95
C MET A 97 -7.48 1.97 2.27
N LEU A 98 -6.27 1.47 2.53
CA LEU A 98 -5.91 0.87 3.82
C LEU A 98 -6.16 1.86 4.99
N ASN A 99 -5.73 3.10 4.83
CA ASN A 99 -5.96 4.15 5.84
C ASN A 99 -7.45 4.44 6.04
N VAL A 100 -8.21 4.62 4.96
CA VAL A 100 -9.64 4.95 5.00
C VAL A 100 -10.46 3.80 5.59
N ALA A 101 -10.19 2.56 5.21
CA ALA A 101 -10.86 1.38 5.73
C ALA A 101 -10.67 1.21 7.25
N LEU A 102 -9.54 1.69 7.78
CA LEU A 102 -9.26 1.71 9.22
C LEU A 102 -9.73 3.01 9.92
N GLY A 103 -10.57 3.81 9.27
CA GLY A 103 -11.19 5.00 9.84
C GLY A 103 -10.36 6.28 9.76
N GLY A 104 -9.28 6.29 8.96
CA GLY A 104 -8.51 7.48 8.65
C GLY A 104 -9.16 8.36 7.59
N ASP A 105 -8.53 9.48 7.27
CA ASP A 105 -8.97 10.38 6.19
C ASP A 105 -7.81 10.80 5.27
N LEU A 106 -8.16 11.47 4.17
CA LEU A 106 -7.22 11.91 3.14
C LEU A 106 -7.29 13.43 2.96
N ASP A 107 -6.13 13.99 2.64
CA ASP A 107 -6.02 15.31 2.04
C ASP A 107 -6.21 15.18 0.53
N GLN A 108 -7.23 15.84 0.00
CA GLN A 108 -7.59 15.79 -1.43
C GLN A 108 -6.69 16.64 -2.31
N ASP A 109 -5.97 17.60 -1.72
CA ASP A 109 -5.03 18.48 -2.41
C ASP A 109 -3.73 18.59 -1.61
N ALA A 110 -3.08 17.43 -1.49
CA ALA A 110 -1.92 17.27 -0.63
C ALA A 110 -0.78 18.26 -0.99
N TYR A 111 -0.65 18.66 -2.25
CA TYR A 111 0.39 19.61 -2.67
C TYR A 111 0.03 21.07 -2.41
N ALA A 112 -1.24 21.40 -2.18
CA ALA A 112 -1.62 22.71 -1.66
C ALA A 112 -1.35 22.81 -0.14
N THR A 113 -1.49 21.69 0.57
CA THR A 113 -1.20 21.61 2.01
C THR A 113 0.31 21.50 2.29
N PHE A 114 1.02 20.64 1.55
CA PHE A 114 2.45 20.38 1.70
C PHE A 114 3.23 21.09 0.60
N THR A 115 3.36 22.40 0.71
CA THR A 115 3.97 23.28 -0.32
C THR A 115 5.43 22.99 -0.62
N ASP A 116 6.16 22.46 0.37
CA ASP A 116 7.56 22.07 0.23
C ASP A 116 7.74 20.68 -0.39
N SER A 117 6.64 19.93 -0.56
CA SER A 117 6.63 18.62 -1.22
C SER A 117 6.64 18.80 -2.73
N ARG A 118 7.66 18.27 -3.40
CA ARG A 118 7.77 18.33 -4.87
C ARG A 118 6.81 17.34 -5.54
N LYS A 119 6.01 17.83 -6.48
CA LYS A 119 5.13 17.01 -7.33
C LYS A 119 5.88 16.57 -8.59
N TYR A 120 5.98 15.26 -8.78
CA TYR A 120 6.54 14.68 -9.99
C TYR A 120 5.43 14.00 -10.81
N ARG A 121 5.56 14.06 -12.15
CA ARG A 121 4.66 13.39 -13.10
C ARG A 121 5.42 12.37 -13.93
N THR A 122 6.16 11.49 -13.25
CA THR A 122 7.02 10.50 -13.90
C THR A 122 7.04 9.19 -13.12
N ILE A 123 7.16 8.09 -13.84
CA ILE A 123 7.39 6.76 -13.25
C ILE A 123 8.84 6.55 -12.80
N LEU A 124 9.73 7.50 -13.09
CA LEU A 124 11.12 7.43 -12.63
C LEU A 124 11.22 7.76 -11.14
N PRO A 125 12.17 7.16 -10.40
CA PRO A 125 12.34 7.35 -8.96
C PRO A 125 13.02 8.70 -8.65
N ARG A 126 12.23 9.78 -8.63
CA ARG A 126 12.72 11.15 -8.36
C ARG A 126 12.30 11.71 -7.01
N LYS A 127 11.23 11.17 -6.41
CA LYS A 127 10.74 11.64 -5.12
C LYS A 127 11.62 11.10 -3.99
N THR A 128 12.09 12.00 -3.15
CA THR A 128 12.85 11.65 -1.96
C THR A 128 11.90 11.23 -0.84
N VAL A 129 12.20 10.12 -0.19
CA VAL A 129 11.43 9.60 0.95
C VAL A 129 12.39 9.26 2.08
N ASN A 130 12.06 9.75 3.27
CA ASN A 130 12.73 9.48 4.53
C ASN A 130 11.92 8.43 5.29
N VAL A 131 12.50 7.26 5.50
CA VAL A 131 11.89 6.17 6.26
C VAL A 131 12.07 6.45 7.75
N VAL A 132 11.00 6.27 8.52
CA VAL A 132 11.01 6.50 9.97
C VAL A 132 11.71 5.32 10.65
N GLU A 133 12.71 5.62 11.46
CA GLU A 133 13.47 4.63 12.23
C GLU A 133 12.56 3.87 13.21
N GLY A 134 12.88 2.60 13.47
CA GLY A 134 12.10 1.72 14.34
C GLY A 134 10.79 1.23 13.74
N THR A 135 10.53 1.51 12.45
CA THR A 135 9.41 0.94 11.70
C THR A 135 9.79 -0.38 11.02
N ARG A 136 8.81 -1.24 10.70
CA ARG A 136 9.05 -2.45 9.88
C ARG A 136 9.48 -2.10 8.48
N LEU A 137 8.94 -1.00 7.93
CA LEU A 137 9.42 -0.48 6.67
C LEU A 137 10.92 -0.16 6.73
N ALA A 138 11.41 0.41 7.84
CA ALA A 138 12.83 0.65 8.06
C ALA A 138 13.63 -0.65 8.11
N GLY A 139 13.13 -1.67 8.78
CA GLY A 139 13.72 -3.00 8.77
C GLY A 139 13.81 -3.58 7.36
N LEU A 140 12.70 -3.60 6.62
CA LEU A 140 12.61 -4.16 5.27
C LEU A 140 13.42 -3.38 4.23
N ALA A 141 13.28 -2.05 4.24
CA ALA A 141 13.82 -1.18 3.20
C ALA A 141 15.06 -0.36 3.63
N GLY A 142 15.47 -0.43 4.90
CA GLY A 142 16.53 0.39 5.47
C GLY A 142 16.08 1.82 5.79
N THR A 143 16.85 2.51 6.62
CA THR A 143 16.57 3.89 7.06
C THR A 143 17.17 4.96 6.16
N GLU A 144 18.10 4.60 5.27
CA GLU A 144 18.69 5.55 4.34
C GLU A 144 17.64 6.17 3.43
N VAL A 145 17.87 7.40 3.03
CA VAL A 145 17.04 8.14 2.08
C VAL A 145 16.82 7.34 0.80
N MET A 146 15.55 7.21 0.39
CA MET A 146 15.17 6.52 -0.84
C MET A 146 14.69 7.50 -1.91
N LYS A 147 15.01 7.18 -3.16
CA LYS A 147 14.33 7.75 -4.33
C LYS A 147 13.24 6.80 -4.80
N VAL A 148 11.99 7.30 -4.92
CA VAL A 148 10.82 6.52 -5.33
C VAL A 148 10.02 7.24 -6.41
N ASN A 149 9.15 6.51 -7.09
CA ASN A 149 8.24 7.01 -8.12
C ASN A 149 6.84 7.22 -7.52
N ALA A 150 6.55 8.42 -7.06
CA ALA A 150 5.25 8.75 -6.48
C ALA A 150 4.43 9.65 -7.42
N LEU A 151 3.26 9.17 -7.83
CA LEU A 151 2.34 9.78 -8.79
C LEU A 151 0.96 9.93 -8.15
N HIS A 152 0.80 10.86 -7.23
CA HIS A 152 -0.47 11.05 -6.52
C HIS A 152 -0.76 12.54 -6.30
N SER A 153 -2.03 12.88 -6.09
CA SER A 153 -2.52 14.21 -5.70
C SER A 153 -3.11 14.21 -4.30
N GLN A 154 -3.60 13.06 -3.85
CA GLN A 154 -4.12 12.84 -2.51
C GLN A 154 -3.06 12.20 -1.62
N ALA A 155 -3.13 12.46 -0.30
CA ALA A 155 -2.27 11.83 0.70
C ALA A 155 -3.05 11.54 1.98
N VAL A 156 -2.51 10.67 2.82
CA VAL A 156 -3.05 10.43 4.16
C VAL A 156 -2.91 11.73 4.98
N ARG A 157 -4.02 12.16 5.61
CA ARG A 157 -4.06 13.31 6.52
C ARG A 157 -4.14 12.84 7.98
N ARG A 158 -5.20 12.11 8.32
CA ARG A 158 -5.39 11.51 9.65
C ARG A 158 -5.27 9.99 9.54
N LEU A 159 -4.46 9.40 10.40
CA LEU A 159 -4.22 7.96 10.41
C LEU A 159 -5.48 7.19 10.84
N GLY A 160 -5.67 6.06 10.20
CA GLY A 160 -6.60 5.02 10.64
C GLY A 160 -6.15 4.34 11.93
N SER A 161 -7.08 3.65 12.57
CA SER A 161 -6.85 2.97 13.84
C SER A 161 -5.73 1.92 13.74
N GLY A 162 -4.79 1.96 14.68
CA GLY A 162 -3.67 1.03 14.75
C GLY A 162 -2.57 1.24 13.71
N LEU A 163 -2.65 2.33 12.91
CA LEU A 163 -1.58 2.72 11.98
C LEU A 163 -0.62 3.72 12.62
N ARG A 164 0.63 3.68 12.14
CA ARG A 164 1.63 4.74 12.37
C ARG A 164 2.26 5.17 11.05
N VAL A 165 2.88 6.35 11.05
CA VAL A 165 3.66 6.82 9.91
C VAL A 165 4.94 6.00 9.81
N ALA A 166 5.23 5.47 8.61
CA ALA A 166 6.44 4.71 8.32
C ALA A 166 7.41 5.47 7.40
N ALA A 167 6.94 6.46 6.63
CA ALA A 167 7.81 7.32 5.85
C ALA A 167 7.14 8.67 5.53
N ARG A 168 7.99 9.70 5.33
CA ARG A 168 7.59 11.03 4.86
C ARG A 168 8.50 11.50 3.72
N ASP A 169 8.00 12.43 2.91
CA ASP A 169 8.86 13.12 1.95
C ASP A 169 9.54 14.36 2.59
N GLU A 170 10.29 15.08 1.77
CA GLU A 170 11.04 16.27 2.20
C GLU A 170 10.14 17.38 2.75
N GLY A 171 8.90 17.50 2.27
CA GLY A 171 7.90 18.47 2.74
C GLY A 171 7.04 17.97 3.89
N GLY A 172 7.33 16.79 4.45
CA GLY A 172 6.62 16.22 5.58
C GLY A 172 5.35 15.43 5.23
N MET A 173 4.96 15.34 3.95
CA MET A 173 3.81 14.57 3.49
C MET A 173 4.02 13.09 3.78
N ILE A 174 2.99 12.41 4.31
CA ILE A 174 3.03 10.97 4.59
C ILE A 174 3.17 10.19 3.29
N GLN A 175 4.22 9.37 3.20
CA GLN A 175 4.53 8.53 2.06
C GLN A 175 4.42 7.03 2.37
N ALA A 176 4.39 6.64 3.64
CA ALA A 176 4.05 5.29 4.04
C ALA A 176 3.40 5.24 5.42
N VAL A 177 2.54 4.26 5.59
CA VAL A 177 1.90 3.90 6.85
C VAL A 177 2.08 2.42 7.10
N GLU A 178 2.15 2.00 8.37
CA GLU A 178 2.19 0.59 8.74
C GLU A 178 1.38 0.31 10.00
N ARG A 179 0.94 -0.92 10.15
CA ARG A 179 0.19 -1.37 11.32
C ARG A 179 1.13 -1.81 12.44
N LEU A 180 0.77 -1.46 13.68
CA LEU A 180 1.57 -1.73 14.87
C LEU A 180 1.51 -3.21 15.32
N ARG A 181 0.43 -3.93 15.00
CA ARG A 181 0.14 -5.29 15.44
C ARG A 181 -0.33 -6.16 14.28
N ASP A 182 -0.32 -7.48 14.47
CA ASP A 182 -0.92 -8.42 13.50
C ASP A 182 -2.40 -8.08 13.21
N PRO A 183 -2.86 -8.35 12.00
CA PRO A 183 -2.08 -8.81 10.87
C PRO A 183 -1.14 -7.73 10.33
N PHE A 184 -0.05 -8.16 9.71
CA PHE A 184 0.87 -7.27 8.99
C PHE A 184 0.12 -6.40 7.98
N ALA A 185 0.35 -5.09 8.02
CA ALA A 185 -0.13 -4.20 6.98
C ALA A 185 0.85 -3.05 6.77
N ILE A 186 1.22 -2.82 5.52
CA ILE A 186 2.00 -1.66 5.07
C ILE A 186 1.28 -1.02 3.88
N GLY A 187 1.17 0.30 3.91
CA GLY A 187 0.75 1.11 2.78
C GLY A 187 1.89 2.02 2.33
N VAL A 188 2.25 1.99 1.05
CA VAL A 188 3.24 2.88 0.45
C VAL A 188 2.58 3.75 -0.62
N GLN A 189 2.88 5.05 -0.61
CA GLN A 189 2.26 6.01 -1.53
C GLN A 189 2.90 5.98 -2.93
N TRP A 190 4.06 5.38 -3.05
CA TRP A 190 4.75 5.17 -4.34
C TRP A 190 4.38 3.82 -4.97
N HIS A 191 5.02 3.50 -6.09
CA HIS A 191 4.78 2.30 -6.87
C HIS A 191 6.02 1.38 -6.85
N PRO A 192 6.21 0.56 -5.79
CA PRO A 192 7.35 -0.33 -5.66
C PRO A 192 7.39 -1.41 -6.75
N GLU A 193 6.24 -1.75 -7.34
CA GLU A 193 6.13 -2.75 -8.41
C GLU A 193 6.91 -2.36 -9.68
N HIS A 194 7.09 -1.08 -9.95
CA HIS A 194 7.92 -0.61 -11.06
C HIS A 194 9.41 -0.67 -10.75
N LEU A 195 9.78 -0.76 -9.48
CA LEU A 195 11.16 -0.75 -9.01
C LEU A 195 11.66 -2.16 -8.64
N PHE A 196 11.21 -3.17 -9.39
CA PHE A 196 11.50 -4.60 -9.15
C PHE A 196 12.99 -4.94 -9.17
N TYR A 197 13.83 -4.11 -9.77
CA TYR A 197 15.29 -4.23 -9.78
C TYR A 197 15.93 -3.75 -8.46
N ALA A 198 15.24 -2.96 -7.66
CA ALA A 198 15.76 -2.42 -6.41
C ALA A 198 15.45 -3.36 -5.23
N ARG A 199 16.52 -3.83 -4.54
CA ARG A 199 16.39 -4.77 -3.40
C ARG A 199 15.45 -4.27 -2.32
N ARG A 200 15.55 -2.99 -1.96
CA ARG A 200 14.73 -2.32 -0.94
C ARG A 200 13.22 -2.35 -1.28
N GLN A 201 12.88 -2.23 -2.55
CA GLN A 201 11.48 -2.27 -3.01
C GLN A 201 10.94 -3.70 -3.02
N ARG A 202 11.73 -4.68 -3.44
CA ARG A 202 11.38 -6.09 -3.36
C ARG A 202 11.19 -6.59 -1.93
N ALA A 203 11.91 -6.00 -0.97
CA ALA A 203 11.79 -6.36 0.45
C ALA A 203 10.38 -6.13 0.99
N ILE A 204 9.66 -5.11 0.49
CA ILE A 204 8.27 -4.84 0.86
C ILE A 204 7.36 -6.03 0.47
N PHE A 205 7.56 -6.59 -0.73
CA PHE A 205 6.81 -7.77 -1.18
C PHE A 205 7.22 -9.05 -0.43
N ARG A 206 8.52 -9.19 -0.07
CA ARG A 206 8.97 -10.30 0.77
C ARG A 206 8.31 -10.25 2.14
N GLY A 207 8.22 -9.09 2.77
CA GLY A 207 7.51 -8.92 4.05
C GLY A 207 6.06 -9.36 3.97
N LEU A 208 5.33 -8.97 2.90
CA LEU A 208 3.97 -9.44 2.68
C LEU A 208 3.88 -10.96 2.55
N VAL A 209 4.77 -11.58 1.75
CA VAL A 209 4.73 -13.03 1.51
C VAL A 209 5.14 -13.81 2.77
N ALA A 210 6.11 -13.32 3.54
CA ALA A 210 6.48 -13.92 4.82
C ALA A 210 5.30 -13.89 5.82
N ALA A 211 4.64 -12.74 5.93
CA ALA A 211 3.45 -12.60 6.76
C ALA A 211 2.30 -13.53 6.30
N ALA A 212 2.09 -13.65 4.99
CA ALA A 212 1.05 -14.54 4.43
C ALA A 212 1.33 -16.01 4.76
N ARG A 213 2.58 -16.46 4.64
CA ARG A 213 2.98 -17.83 5.01
C ARG A 213 2.79 -18.08 6.51
N ALA A 214 3.23 -17.15 7.35
CA ALA A 214 3.05 -17.27 8.79
C ALA A 214 1.57 -17.37 9.18
N GLY A 215 0.72 -16.52 8.58
CA GLY A 215 -0.74 -16.55 8.80
C GLY A 215 -1.37 -17.87 8.36
N ALA A 216 -1.00 -18.41 7.20
CA ALA A 216 -1.48 -19.69 6.70
C ALA A 216 -1.08 -20.87 7.62
N GLU A 217 0.04 -20.75 8.32
CA GLU A 217 0.53 -21.72 9.30
C GLU A 217 0.09 -21.41 10.73
N ASN A 218 -0.86 -20.48 10.94
CA ASN A 218 -1.33 -20.00 12.24
C ASN A 218 -0.19 -19.52 13.17
N ARG A 219 0.87 -18.95 12.60
CA ARG A 219 1.98 -18.32 13.32
C ARG A 219 1.85 -16.78 13.35
N ALA A 220 2.48 -16.15 14.33
CA ALA A 220 2.57 -14.69 14.40
C ALA A 220 3.30 -14.14 13.13
N GLN A 221 2.71 -13.14 12.49
CA GLN A 221 3.22 -12.62 11.22
C GLN A 221 4.41 -11.69 11.40
N LEU A 222 4.34 -10.82 12.39
CA LEU A 222 5.34 -9.77 12.56
C LEU A 222 6.74 -10.29 12.87
N PRO A 223 6.93 -11.32 13.72
CA PRO A 223 8.24 -11.94 13.93
C PRO A 223 8.84 -12.54 12.65
N GLU A 224 8.01 -13.12 11.76
CA GLU A 224 8.48 -13.68 10.51
C GLU A 224 8.89 -12.59 9.51
N VAL A 225 8.19 -11.45 9.52
CA VAL A 225 8.58 -10.27 8.73
C VAL A 225 9.89 -9.70 9.26
N ASP A 226 10.05 -9.61 10.57
CA ASP A 226 11.27 -9.11 11.20
C ASP A 226 12.47 -10.06 10.91
N ALA A 227 12.27 -11.39 10.85
CA ALA A 227 13.28 -12.34 10.43
C ALA A 227 13.67 -12.23 8.93
N GLU A 228 12.79 -11.76 8.05
CA GLU A 228 13.16 -11.45 6.65
C GLU A 228 14.13 -10.26 6.54
N VAL A 229 14.11 -9.36 7.51
CA VAL A 229 15.05 -8.23 7.60
C VAL A 229 16.49 -8.72 7.78
N GLU A 230 16.70 -9.72 8.63
CA GLU A 230 18.03 -10.26 8.93
C GLU A 230 18.65 -11.04 7.77
N ARG A 231 17.84 -11.46 6.78
CA ARG A 231 18.30 -12.20 5.58
C ARG A 231 18.71 -11.31 4.39
N VAL A 232 18.62 -9.98 4.54
CA VAL A 232 18.90 -8.99 3.49
C VAL A 232 20.22 -8.31 3.66
#